data_11eec00d494c81d1e700f195fb2eb564
#
_entry.id   11eec00d494c81d1e700f195fb2eb564
#
_cell.length_a   1.000
_cell.length_b   1.000
_cell.length_c   1.000
_cell.angle_alpha   90.00
_cell.angle_beta   90.00
_cell.angle_gamma   90.00
#
_symmetry.space_group_name_H-M   'P 1'
#
loop_
_entity.id
_entity.type
_entity.pdbx_description
1 polymer ?
#
loop_
_entity_poly.entity_id
_entity_poly.type
_entity_poly.pdbx_seq_one_letter_code
_entity_poly.pdbx_strand_id
1 'polypeptide(L)'
;QLAKGSNIPAMDINSTCTSFVTALDTMSYVIDAGRYRNVLIVSSDIASEGLNDKQAESYELFSDGAAAFVISHTENEKQGVADSIIRTYSEGAHSTEIRGGGTLRSAMKYRPEDRADYCFDMKGKSILSLSAKKLPELFREFEEKSGISCSEVDMIVPHQASKALPFIMSRLGIPAEKYVDRVGQYGNMVSASIPYVLCELLEEGRIKEGDRVLLCGTAAGLTCNLLLLQL
;
A
#
# COMPACT_ATOMS: atom_id res chain seq x y z
N GLN A 1 11.67 -10.65 18.53
CA GLN A 1 11.57 -11.24 19.90
C GLN A 1 10.23 -11.94 20.15
N LEU A 2 9.15 -11.53 19.47
CA LEU A 2 7.80 -12.15 19.61
C LEU A 2 7.79 -13.64 19.28
N ALA A 3 8.67 -14.07 18.38
CA ALA A 3 8.78 -15.45 17.92
C ALA A 3 9.97 -16.21 18.54
N LYS A 4 10.60 -15.67 19.61
CA LYS A 4 11.76 -16.32 20.25
C LYS A 4 11.39 -17.70 20.79
N GLY A 5 12.07 -18.74 20.31
CA GLY A 5 11.81 -20.12 20.68
C GLY A 5 10.65 -20.79 19.91
N SER A 6 10.02 -20.11 18.93
CA SER A 6 9.04 -20.70 18.02
C SER A 6 9.71 -21.09 16.69
N ASN A 7 9.15 -22.09 16.02
CA ASN A 7 9.54 -22.50 14.66
C ASN A 7 8.58 -21.91 13.61
N ILE A 8 8.19 -20.64 13.79
CA ILE A 8 7.27 -19.95 12.88
C ILE A 8 8.03 -19.57 11.63
N PRO A 9 7.57 -19.94 10.41
CA PRO A 9 8.14 -19.46 9.17
C PRO A 9 8.03 -17.95 9.06
N ALA A 10 9.05 -17.28 8.51
CA ALA A 10 9.04 -15.86 8.22
C ALA A 10 9.58 -15.63 6.81
N MET A 11 8.98 -14.67 6.10
CA MET A 11 9.38 -14.26 4.76
C MET A 11 9.05 -12.80 4.53
N ASP A 12 9.74 -12.17 3.57
CA ASP A 12 9.43 -10.82 3.12
C ASP A 12 8.59 -10.86 1.85
N ILE A 13 7.59 -9.98 1.79
CA ILE A 13 6.80 -9.70 0.58
C ILE A 13 6.97 -8.22 0.28
N ASN A 14 7.55 -7.90 -0.88
CA ASN A 14 7.88 -6.53 -1.23
C ASN A 14 7.28 -6.13 -2.59
N SER A 15 6.41 -5.14 -2.54
CA SER A 15 5.92 -4.34 -3.67
C SER A 15 5.89 -2.85 -3.29
N THR A 16 6.91 -2.42 -2.54
CA THR A 16 7.05 -1.06 -1.99
C THR A 16 5.83 -0.63 -1.18
N CYS A 17 5.22 0.53 -1.43
CA CYS A 17 4.08 1.06 -0.68
C CYS A 17 2.84 0.14 -0.68
N THR A 18 2.73 -0.82 -1.61
CA THR A 18 1.61 -1.76 -1.72
C THR A 18 1.91 -3.12 -1.08
N SER A 19 3.04 -3.27 -0.38
CA SER A 19 3.48 -4.56 0.18
C SER A 19 2.44 -5.20 1.09
N PHE A 20 1.76 -4.41 1.94
CA PHE A 20 0.70 -4.93 2.80
C PHE A 20 -0.45 -5.55 1.99
N VAL A 21 -0.95 -4.84 0.97
CA VAL A 21 -2.06 -5.33 0.13
C VAL A 21 -1.65 -6.58 -0.64
N THR A 22 -0.42 -6.59 -1.18
CA THR A 22 0.15 -7.77 -1.86
C THR A 22 0.32 -8.95 -0.90
N ALA A 23 0.76 -8.69 0.34
CA ALA A 23 0.90 -9.73 1.36
C ALA A 23 -0.46 -10.31 1.75
N LEU A 24 -1.46 -9.44 1.96
CA LEU A 24 -2.83 -9.84 2.29
C LEU A 24 -3.43 -10.70 1.19
N ASP A 25 -3.33 -10.27 -0.07
CA ASP A 25 -3.78 -11.02 -1.23
C ASP A 25 -3.10 -12.41 -1.32
N THR A 26 -1.77 -12.42 -1.29
CA THR A 26 -0.99 -13.66 -1.42
C THR A 26 -1.27 -14.63 -0.26
N MET A 27 -1.32 -14.13 0.97
CA MET A 27 -1.52 -14.97 2.15
C MET A 27 -2.96 -15.44 2.29
N SER A 28 -3.96 -14.75 1.72
CA SER A 28 -5.34 -15.24 1.68
C SER A 28 -5.42 -16.58 0.95
N TYR A 29 -4.78 -16.74 -0.20
CA TYR A 29 -4.71 -18.03 -0.92
C TYR A 29 -3.99 -19.12 -0.12
N VAL A 30 -2.95 -18.74 0.63
CA VAL A 30 -2.19 -19.71 1.45
C VAL A 30 -3.01 -20.20 2.63
N ILE A 31 -3.83 -19.34 3.24
CA ILE A 31 -4.78 -19.67 4.30
C ILE A 31 -5.92 -20.52 3.74
N ASP A 32 -6.51 -20.13 2.62
CA ASP A 32 -7.60 -20.83 1.97
C ASP A 32 -7.19 -22.26 1.54
N ALA A 33 -5.96 -22.42 1.04
CA ALA A 33 -5.37 -23.73 0.76
C ALA A 33 -5.08 -24.57 2.03
N GLY A 34 -5.38 -24.07 3.23
CA GLY A 34 -5.17 -24.76 4.50
C GLY A 34 -3.72 -24.92 4.92
N ARG A 35 -2.76 -24.19 4.26
CA ARG A 35 -1.33 -24.30 4.59
C ARG A 35 -1.01 -23.71 5.96
N TYR A 36 -1.64 -22.58 6.29
CA TYR A 36 -1.57 -21.91 7.59
C TYR A 36 -2.98 -21.51 8.02
N ARG A 37 -3.26 -21.60 9.32
CA ARG A 37 -4.54 -21.17 9.88
C ARG A 37 -4.52 -19.67 10.24
N ASN A 38 -3.38 -19.19 10.70
CA ASN A 38 -3.18 -17.80 11.07
C ASN A 38 -1.88 -17.30 10.47
N VAL A 39 -1.89 -16.08 9.96
CA VAL A 39 -0.71 -15.38 9.43
C VAL A 39 -0.64 -14.00 10.06
N LEU A 40 0.52 -13.65 10.59
CA LEU A 40 0.83 -12.28 11.02
C LEU A 40 1.48 -11.53 9.87
N ILE A 41 0.86 -10.45 9.42
CA ILE A 41 1.43 -9.50 8.45
C ILE A 41 1.88 -8.27 9.23
N VAL A 42 3.14 -7.89 9.06
CA VAL A 42 3.73 -6.69 9.69
C VAL A 42 4.26 -5.79 8.60
N SER A 43 3.85 -4.53 8.60
CA SER A 43 4.44 -3.45 7.81
C SER A 43 5.11 -2.47 8.76
N SER A 44 6.40 -2.18 8.53
CA SER A 44 7.16 -1.26 9.38
C SER A 44 8.20 -0.56 8.51
N ASP A 45 8.06 0.74 8.38
CA ASP A 45 8.93 1.58 7.57
C ASP A 45 9.48 2.74 8.42
N ILE A 46 10.81 2.92 8.39
CA ILE A 46 11.51 4.08 8.92
C ILE A 46 11.97 4.92 7.73
N ALA A 47 11.00 5.56 7.08
CA ALA A 47 11.22 6.31 5.84
C ALA A 47 12.05 7.58 6.07
N SER A 48 12.08 8.10 7.30
CA SER A 48 12.88 9.26 7.70
C SER A 48 14.38 9.07 7.46
N GLU A 49 14.90 7.83 7.51
CA GLU A 49 16.32 7.53 7.22
C GLU A 49 16.68 7.71 5.73
N GLY A 50 15.70 7.61 4.83
CA GLY A 50 15.88 7.75 3.38
C GLY A 50 15.54 9.12 2.82
N LEU A 51 15.29 10.13 3.65
CA LEU A 51 14.89 11.46 3.18
C LEU A 51 16.02 12.20 2.46
N ASN A 52 15.64 12.83 1.35
CA ASN A 52 16.54 13.68 0.56
C ASN A 52 16.35 15.14 0.94
N ASP A 53 17.27 15.70 1.72
CA ASP A 53 17.26 17.09 2.17
C ASP A 53 17.38 18.13 1.03
N LYS A 54 17.75 17.68 -0.18
CA LYS A 54 17.80 18.51 -1.40
C LYS A 54 16.52 18.44 -2.23
N GLN A 55 15.54 17.65 -1.81
CA GLN A 55 14.28 17.44 -2.54
C GLN A 55 13.11 17.62 -1.58
N ALA A 56 12.61 18.86 -1.47
CA ALA A 56 11.51 19.22 -0.57
C ALA A 56 10.28 18.32 -0.74
N GLU A 57 9.97 17.92 -1.98
CA GLU A 57 8.82 17.08 -2.31
C GLU A 57 8.81 15.73 -1.59
N SER A 58 9.97 15.06 -1.48
CA SER A 58 10.09 13.80 -0.72
C SER A 58 10.34 14.05 0.77
N TYR A 59 11.12 15.08 1.09
CA TYR A 59 11.52 15.41 2.46
C TYR A 59 10.34 15.76 3.37
N GLU A 60 9.34 16.49 2.83
CA GLU A 60 8.16 16.94 3.58
C GLU A 60 7.02 15.92 3.58
N LEU A 61 7.12 14.84 2.80
CA LEU A 61 6.04 13.92 2.57
C LEU A 61 6.16 12.63 3.37
N PHE A 62 7.34 11.98 3.34
CA PHE A 62 7.54 10.68 3.94
C PHE A 62 7.65 10.75 5.46
N SER A 63 7.14 9.72 6.13
CA SER A 63 7.16 9.59 7.59
C SER A 63 7.33 8.13 8.02
N ASP A 64 7.59 7.93 9.29
CA ASP A 64 7.76 6.61 9.90
C ASP A 64 6.42 6.05 10.36
N GLY A 65 6.25 4.75 10.25
CA GLY A 65 5.05 4.08 10.71
C GLY A 65 5.16 2.57 10.73
N ALA A 66 4.28 1.95 11.52
CA ALA A 66 4.15 0.51 11.57
C ALA A 66 2.71 0.10 11.85
N ALA A 67 2.29 -1.02 11.27
CA ALA A 67 1.02 -1.67 11.58
C ALA A 67 1.16 -3.18 11.43
N ALA A 68 0.33 -3.92 12.15
CA ALA A 68 0.33 -5.37 12.10
C ALA A 68 -1.10 -5.92 12.13
N PHE A 69 -1.35 -6.96 11.34
CA PHE A 69 -2.62 -7.66 11.27
C PHE A 69 -2.42 -9.16 11.42
N VAL A 70 -3.24 -9.78 12.23
CA VAL A 70 -3.40 -11.23 12.23
C VAL A 70 -4.59 -11.55 11.33
N ILE A 71 -4.33 -12.26 10.25
CA ILE A 71 -5.35 -12.80 9.37
C ILE A 71 -5.53 -14.28 9.63
N SER A 72 -6.78 -14.74 9.62
CA SER A 72 -7.13 -16.11 10.00
C SER A 72 -8.13 -16.70 9.00
N HIS A 73 -8.16 -18.01 8.92
CA HIS A 73 -9.24 -18.70 8.22
C HIS A 73 -10.59 -18.38 8.86
N THR A 74 -11.60 -18.17 8.03
CA THR A 74 -13.00 -18.03 8.44
C THR A 74 -13.85 -19.10 7.77
N GLU A 75 -14.83 -19.61 8.50
CA GLU A 75 -15.86 -20.50 7.97
C GLU A 75 -17.01 -19.73 7.29
N ASN A 76 -17.01 -18.41 7.41
CA ASN A 76 -18.02 -17.56 6.79
C ASN A 76 -17.61 -17.24 5.35
N GLU A 77 -18.17 -17.92 4.39
CA GLU A 77 -17.90 -17.73 2.94
C GLU A 77 -18.16 -16.30 2.44
N LYS A 78 -18.84 -15.47 3.23
CA LYS A 78 -19.10 -14.07 2.90
C LYS A 78 -18.05 -13.10 3.47
N GLN A 79 -17.06 -13.58 4.20
CA GLN A 79 -15.99 -12.77 4.78
C GLN A 79 -14.63 -13.10 4.18
N GLY A 80 -13.78 -12.09 4.06
CA GLY A 80 -12.40 -12.25 3.61
C GLY A 80 -12.07 -11.42 2.37
N VAL A 81 -11.05 -11.85 1.62
CA VAL A 81 -10.67 -11.22 0.35
C VAL A 81 -11.65 -11.67 -0.73
N ALA A 82 -12.51 -10.76 -1.17
CA ALA A 82 -13.54 -11.07 -2.17
C ALA A 82 -12.99 -11.06 -3.60
N ASP A 83 -12.13 -10.08 -3.92
CA ASP A 83 -11.44 -9.98 -5.22
C ASP A 83 -10.24 -9.05 -5.13
N SER A 84 -9.32 -9.17 -6.09
CA SER A 84 -8.14 -8.32 -6.17
C SER A 84 -7.66 -8.14 -7.62
N ILE A 85 -6.94 -7.07 -7.87
CA ILE A 85 -6.23 -6.84 -9.13
C ILE A 85 -4.93 -6.09 -8.85
N ILE A 86 -3.84 -6.50 -9.50
CA ILE A 86 -2.55 -5.82 -9.45
C ILE A 86 -2.03 -5.59 -10.86
N ARG A 87 -1.50 -4.38 -11.13
CA ARG A 87 -0.87 -4.01 -12.41
C ARG A 87 0.40 -3.21 -12.15
N THR A 88 1.45 -3.51 -12.92
CA THR A 88 2.70 -2.74 -12.92
C THR A 88 2.90 -2.10 -14.29
N TYR A 89 3.07 -0.80 -14.29
CA TYR A 89 3.26 0.06 -15.46
C TYR A 89 4.73 0.49 -15.52
N SER A 90 5.53 -0.20 -16.31
CA SER A 90 7.00 -0.06 -16.36
C SER A 90 7.47 1.33 -16.82
N GLU A 91 6.63 2.10 -17.48
CA GLU A 91 6.90 3.50 -17.81
C GLU A 91 7.12 4.39 -16.57
N GLY A 92 6.69 3.94 -15.40
CA GLY A 92 6.89 4.60 -14.11
C GLY A 92 8.14 4.16 -13.33
N ALA A 93 8.94 3.22 -13.85
CA ALA A 93 10.02 2.56 -13.11
C ALA A 93 11.04 3.51 -12.47
N HIS A 94 11.34 4.65 -13.11
CA HIS A 94 12.29 5.66 -12.62
C HIS A 94 11.62 6.96 -12.16
N SER A 95 10.34 6.90 -11.83
CA SER A 95 9.60 8.08 -11.34
C SER A 95 9.68 8.24 -9.82
N THR A 96 9.94 7.15 -9.11
CA THR A 96 10.25 7.14 -7.67
C THR A 96 11.18 5.96 -7.40
N GLU A 97 12.38 6.22 -6.89
CA GLU A 97 13.39 5.19 -6.66
C GLU A 97 14.38 5.58 -5.56
N ILE A 98 15.04 4.58 -4.97
CA ILE A 98 16.31 4.70 -4.26
C ILE A 98 17.32 3.89 -5.07
N ARG A 99 18.30 4.57 -5.66
CA ARG A 99 19.27 3.91 -6.56
C ARG A 99 20.32 3.07 -5.82
N GLY A 100 20.61 3.46 -4.57
CA GLY A 100 21.60 2.81 -3.72
C GLY A 100 21.02 1.64 -2.93
N GLY A 101 21.91 0.78 -2.41
CA GLY A 101 21.55 -0.38 -1.57
C GLY A 101 21.45 -1.70 -2.32
N GLY A 102 21.20 -1.68 -3.65
CA GLY A 102 21.18 -2.86 -4.48
C GLY A 102 22.55 -3.20 -5.10
N THR A 103 22.56 -4.15 -6.05
CA THR A 103 23.80 -4.63 -6.70
C THR A 103 24.45 -3.59 -7.60
N LEU A 104 23.66 -2.73 -8.24
CA LEU A 104 24.17 -1.68 -9.12
C LEU A 104 24.97 -0.63 -8.35
N ARG A 105 24.50 -0.21 -7.18
CA ARG A 105 25.14 0.74 -6.26
C ARG A 105 25.17 0.15 -4.86
N SER A 106 26.11 -0.78 -4.67
CA SER A 106 26.23 -1.52 -3.41
C SER A 106 26.51 -0.59 -2.23
N ALA A 107 25.83 -0.82 -1.12
CA ALA A 107 26.09 -0.12 0.14
C ALA A 107 27.54 -0.27 0.63
N MET A 108 28.21 -1.37 0.27
CA MET A 108 29.64 -1.60 0.56
C MET A 108 30.57 -0.59 -0.13
N LYS A 109 30.09 0.13 -1.15
CA LYS A 109 30.84 1.14 -1.92
C LYS A 109 30.30 2.56 -1.65
N TYR A 110 29.47 2.73 -0.60
CA TYR A 110 28.96 4.03 -0.22
C TYR A 110 30.09 5.02 0.08
N ARG A 111 29.92 6.24 -0.41
CA ARG A 111 30.75 7.40 -0.08
C ARG A 111 29.85 8.60 0.23
N PRO A 112 30.25 9.53 1.11
CA PRO A 112 29.40 10.67 1.48
C PRO A 112 28.92 11.52 0.30
N GLU A 113 29.74 11.65 -0.76
CA GLU A 113 29.37 12.36 -1.98
C GLU A 113 28.28 11.68 -2.78
N ASP A 114 28.06 10.37 -2.59
CA ASP A 114 27.04 9.56 -3.27
C ASP A 114 25.71 9.50 -2.48
N ARG A 115 25.60 10.23 -1.35
CA ARG A 115 24.45 10.16 -0.44
C ARG A 115 23.10 10.28 -1.17
N ALA A 116 22.99 11.13 -2.18
CA ALA A 116 21.76 11.35 -2.93
C ALA A 116 21.22 10.06 -3.63
N ASP A 117 22.11 9.11 -3.96
CA ASP A 117 21.69 7.84 -4.55
C ASP A 117 21.05 6.89 -3.54
N TYR A 118 21.29 7.11 -2.24
CA TYR A 118 20.77 6.32 -1.13
C TYR A 118 19.57 6.97 -0.43
N CYS A 119 19.02 8.02 -1.05
CA CYS A 119 17.82 8.71 -0.59
C CYS A 119 16.69 8.54 -1.60
N PHE A 120 15.48 8.81 -1.16
CA PHE A 120 14.32 8.88 -2.05
C PHE A 120 14.54 9.93 -3.14
N ASP A 121 14.37 9.52 -4.39
CA ASP A 121 14.30 10.40 -5.55
C ASP A 121 12.91 10.27 -6.17
N MET A 122 12.12 11.32 -6.08
CA MET A 122 10.72 11.33 -6.49
C MET A 122 10.46 12.42 -7.53
N LYS A 123 9.94 12.01 -8.68
CA LYS A 123 9.45 12.90 -9.74
C LYS A 123 7.91 12.99 -9.63
N GLY A 124 7.42 13.68 -8.60
CA GLY A 124 6.02 13.65 -8.20
C GLY A 124 5.04 14.03 -9.29
N LYS A 125 5.38 15.02 -10.15
CA LYS A 125 4.53 15.37 -11.31
C LYS A 125 4.38 14.22 -12.31
N SER A 126 5.46 13.48 -12.54
CA SER A 126 5.46 12.31 -13.44
C SER A 126 4.59 11.19 -12.89
N ILE A 127 4.80 10.84 -11.61
CA ILE A 127 4.05 9.76 -10.97
C ILE A 127 2.56 10.11 -10.80
N LEU A 128 2.25 11.38 -10.48
CA LEU A 128 0.87 11.86 -10.39
C LEU A 128 0.15 11.79 -11.74
N SER A 129 0.82 12.25 -12.82
CA SER A 129 0.26 12.19 -14.17
C SER A 129 -0.01 10.75 -14.61
N LEU A 130 0.94 9.84 -14.35
CA LEU A 130 0.79 8.43 -14.69
C LEU A 130 -0.33 7.78 -13.86
N SER A 131 -0.38 8.03 -12.56
CA SER A 131 -1.44 7.53 -11.68
C SER A 131 -2.83 8.03 -12.11
N ALA A 132 -2.95 9.34 -12.42
CA ALA A 132 -4.20 9.94 -12.90
C ALA A 132 -4.71 9.35 -14.22
N LYS A 133 -3.81 8.77 -15.03
CA LYS A 133 -4.15 8.06 -16.26
C LYS A 133 -4.50 6.59 -15.97
N LYS A 134 -3.70 5.91 -15.15
CA LYS A 134 -3.76 4.44 -14.98
C LYS A 134 -4.79 3.98 -13.96
N LEU A 135 -5.04 4.75 -12.91
CA LEU A 135 -6.04 4.35 -11.90
C LEU A 135 -7.45 4.23 -12.47
N PRO A 136 -7.98 5.17 -13.29
CA PRO A 136 -9.31 4.99 -13.89
C PRO A 136 -9.42 3.75 -14.77
N GLU A 137 -8.34 3.37 -15.47
CA GLU A 137 -8.28 2.13 -16.27
C GLU A 137 -8.37 0.90 -15.34
N LEU A 138 -7.60 0.90 -14.25
CA LEU A 138 -7.55 -0.19 -13.27
C LEU A 138 -8.89 -0.35 -12.52
N PHE A 139 -9.51 0.74 -12.10
CA PHE A 139 -10.80 0.71 -11.41
C PHE A 139 -11.89 0.10 -12.30
N ARG A 140 -11.96 0.50 -13.56
CA ARG A 140 -12.90 -0.07 -14.52
C ARG A 140 -12.63 -1.57 -14.77
N GLU A 141 -11.37 -1.97 -14.96
CA GLU A 141 -10.98 -3.37 -15.10
C GLU A 141 -11.38 -4.20 -13.87
N PHE A 142 -11.23 -3.61 -12.68
CA PHE A 142 -11.63 -4.24 -11.43
C PHE A 142 -13.16 -4.42 -11.35
N GLU A 143 -13.94 -3.39 -11.67
CA GLU A 143 -15.41 -3.47 -11.69
C GLU A 143 -15.91 -4.50 -12.70
N GLU A 144 -15.33 -4.54 -13.90
CA GLU A 144 -15.64 -5.53 -14.93
C GLU A 144 -15.31 -6.97 -14.47
N LYS A 145 -14.19 -7.15 -13.76
CA LYS A 145 -13.75 -8.46 -13.25
C LYS A 145 -14.60 -8.94 -12.09
N SER A 146 -14.80 -8.09 -11.09
CA SER A 146 -15.49 -8.44 -9.83
C SER A 146 -17.00 -8.42 -9.93
N GLY A 147 -17.55 -7.68 -10.91
CA GLY A 147 -18.98 -7.38 -10.99
C GLY A 147 -19.48 -6.43 -9.90
N ILE A 148 -18.56 -5.80 -9.14
CA ILE A 148 -18.89 -4.90 -8.03
C ILE A 148 -18.46 -3.48 -8.39
N SER A 149 -19.42 -2.56 -8.38
CA SER A 149 -19.12 -1.14 -8.59
C SER A 149 -18.51 -0.51 -7.35
N CYS A 150 -17.60 0.46 -7.54
CA CYS A 150 -17.05 1.26 -6.45
C CYS A 150 -18.13 2.04 -5.67
N SER A 151 -19.30 2.28 -6.25
CA SER A 151 -20.46 2.86 -5.54
C SER A 151 -21.04 1.94 -4.47
N GLU A 152 -20.85 0.62 -4.61
CA GLU A 152 -21.33 -0.42 -3.67
C GLU A 152 -20.33 -0.71 -2.54
N VAL A 153 -19.15 -0.08 -2.59
CA VAL A 153 -18.13 -0.18 -1.55
C VAL A 153 -18.47 0.81 -0.43
N ASP A 154 -18.41 0.36 0.83
CA ASP A 154 -18.71 1.19 1.99
C ASP A 154 -17.59 2.17 2.30
N MET A 155 -16.34 1.72 2.19
CA MET A 155 -15.14 2.54 2.44
C MET A 155 -14.00 2.18 1.50
N ILE A 156 -13.29 3.19 0.99
CA ILE A 156 -12.02 3.03 0.26
C ILE A 156 -10.89 3.48 1.18
N VAL A 157 -9.89 2.64 1.33
CA VAL A 157 -8.66 2.94 2.08
C VAL A 157 -7.50 3.07 1.08
N PRO A 158 -7.23 4.30 0.60
CA PRO A 158 -6.16 4.53 -0.35
C PRO A 158 -4.81 4.62 0.35
N HIS A 159 -3.74 4.28 -0.37
CA HIS A 159 -2.39 4.65 0.02
C HIS A 159 -2.28 6.16 0.20
N GLN A 160 -1.68 6.59 1.30
CA GLN A 160 -1.50 8.00 1.66
C GLN A 160 -0.30 8.60 0.88
N ALA A 161 -0.43 8.65 -0.45
CA ALA A 161 0.69 8.91 -1.35
C ALA A 161 1.14 10.38 -1.36
N SER A 162 0.21 11.31 -1.31
CA SER A 162 0.50 12.76 -1.31
C SER A 162 -0.77 13.59 -1.08
N LYS A 163 -0.62 14.89 -0.88
CA LYS A 163 -1.72 15.87 -0.80
C LYS A 163 -2.58 15.94 -2.08
N ALA A 164 -2.19 15.26 -3.17
CA ALA A 164 -2.97 15.14 -4.39
C ALA A 164 -4.05 14.03 -4.31
N LEU A 165 -4.15 13.30 -3.20
CA LEU A 165 -5.12 12.23 -3.02
C LEU A 165 -6.56 12.67 -3.31
N PRO A 166 -7.08 13.80 -2.79
CA PRO A 166 -8.44 14.25 -3.10
C PRO A 166 -8.65 14.52 -4.60
N PHE A 167 -7.64 15.04 -5.29
CA PHE A 167 -7.70 15.24 -6.74
C PHE A 167 -7.85 13.93 -7.50
N ILE A 168 -7.08 12.89 -7.12
CA ILE A 168 -7.19 11.56 -7.74
C ILE A 168 -8.56 10.94 -7.47
N MET A 169 -9.05 10.99 -6.23
CA MET A 169 -10.36 10.44 -5.87
C MET A 169 -11.50 11.15 -6.63
N SER A 170 -11.44 12.47 -6.75
CA SER A 170 -12.39 13.24 -7.55
C SER A 170 -12.39 12.85 -9.02
N ARG A 171 -11.22 12.56 -9.62
CA ARG A 171 -11.13 12.08 -11.00
C ARG A 171 -11.71 10.67 -11.20
N LEU A 172 -11.71 9.87 -10.15
CA LEU A 172 -12.36 8.55 -10.12
C LEU A 172 -13.87 8.63 -9.85
N GLY A 173 -14.40 9.83 -9.61
CA GLY A 173 -15.80 10.02 -9.23
C GLY A 173 -16.13 9.55 -7.82
N ILE A 174 -15.12 9.37 -6.97
CA ILE A 174 -15.26 8.89 -5.58
C ILE A 174 -15.51 10.10 -4.67
N PRO A 175 -16.66 10.17 -4.00
CA PRO A 175 -16.97 11.30 -3.11
C PRO A 175 -16.17 11.23 -1.81
N ALA A 176 -15.99 12.39 -1.15
CA ALA A 176 -15.07 12.54 -0.01
C ALA A 176 -15.45 11.66 1.20
N GLU A 177 -16.72 11.35 1.39
CA GLU A 177 -17.22 10.49 2.46
C GLU A 177 -16.92 8.99 2.26
N LYS A 178 -16.54 8.58 1.05
CA LYS A 178 -16.24 7.20 0.69
C LYS A 178 -14.76 6.82 0.81
N TYR A 179 -13.87 7.75 1.11
CA TYR A 179 -12.46 7.44 1.31
C TYR A 179 -11.86 8.19 2.51
N VAL A 180 -10.68 7.80 2.92
CA VAL A 180 -9.98 8.43 4.05
C VAL A 180 -8.67 9.07 3.58
N ASP A 181 -8.51 10.36 3.89
CA ASP A 181 -7.28 11.12 3.70
C ASP A 181 -6.67 11.46 5.07
N ARG A 182 -5.49 10.95 5.34
CA ARG A 182 -4.70 11.17 6.55
C ARG A 182 -3.30 11.72 6.23
N VAL A 183 -3.05 12.04 4.96
CA VAL A 183 -1.73 12.55 4.52
C VAL A 183 -1.29 13.76 5.33
N GLY A 184 -2.23 14.66 5.66
CA GLY A 184 -1.93 15.85 6.46
C GLY A 184 -1.58 15.56 7.92
N GLN A 185 -1.94 14.40 8.44
CA GLN A 185 -1.70 14.00 9.82
C GLN A 185 -0.47 13.11 9.96
N TYR A 186 -0.34 12.11 9.09
CA TYR A 186 0.66 11.05 9.21
C TYR A 186 1.72 11.08 8.11
N GLY A 187 1.51 11.82 7.03
CA GLY A 187 2.40 11.75 5.86
C GLY A 187 2.28 10.42 5.12
N ASN A 188 3.33 10.09 4.37
CA ASN A 188 3.44 8.84 3.64
C ASN A 188 4.34 7.87 4.42
N MET A 189 3.74 6.89 5.09
CA MET A 189 4.41 5.84 5.86
C MET A 189 4.75 4.62 4.98
N VAL A 190 4.97 4.80 3.68
CA VAL A 190 5.31 3.76 2.72
C VAL A 190 4.33 2.57 2.81
N SER A 191 4.78 1.35 3.11
CA SER A 191 3.94 0.15 3.18
C SER A 191 3.00 0.14 4.39
N ALA A 192 3.33 0.90 5.43
CA ALA A 192 2.51 1.00 6.64
C ALA A 192 1.28 1.91 6.47
N SER A 193 1.21 2.75 5.42
CA SER A 193 0.13 3.74 5.26
C SER A 193 -1.27 3.11 5.20
N ILE A 194 -1.47 2.09 4.36
CA ILE A 194 -2.79 1.44 4.22
C ILE A 194 -3.17 0.69 5.49
N PRO A 195 -2.34 -0.22 6.04
CA PRO A 195 -2.73 -0.97 7.23
C PRO A 195 -2.90 -0.09 8.47
N TYR A 196 -2.13 1.00 8.60
CA TYR A 196 -2.30 1.94 9.71
C TYR A 196 -3.69 2.59 9.68
N VAL A 197 -4.09 3.14 8.52
CA VAL A 197 -5.41 3.77 8.35
C VAL A 197 -6.54 2.73 8.46
N LEU A 198 -6.34 1.52 7.96
CA LEU A 198 -7.31 0.43 8.12
C LEU A 198 -7.54 0.08 9.60
N CYS A 199 -6.46 0.00 10.39
CA CYS A 199 -6.53 -0.24 11.84
C CYS A 199 -7.30 0.88 12.54
N GLU A 200 -6.97 2.15 12.24
CA GLU A 200 -7.65 3.33 12.80
C GLU A 200 -9.17 3.28 12.52
N LEU A 201 -9.58 2.95 11.29
CA LEU A 201 -10.99 2.87 10.93
C LEU A 201 -11.73 1.76 11.66
N LEU A 202 -11.09 0.62 11.89
CA LEU A 202 -11.64 -0.47 12.69
C LEU A 202 -11.80 -0.06 14.16
N GLU A 203 -10.79 0.60 14.74
CA GLU A 203 -10.81 1.07 16.12
C GLU A 203 -11.84 2.20 16.34
N GLU A 204 -12.01 3.09 15.34
CA GLU A 204 -13.04 4.16 15.35
C GLU A 204 -14.46 3.63 15.10
N GLY A 205 -14.62 2.36 14.71
CA GLY A 205 -15.92 1.77 14.32
C GLY A 205 -16.50 2.38 13.05
N ARG A 206 -15.69 3.00 12.21
CA ARG A 206 -16.08 3.56 10.91
C ARG A 206 -16.24 2.51 9.82
N ILE A 207 -15.61 1.38 10.02
CA ILE A 207 -15.81 0.14 9.26
C ILE A 207 -16.06 -0.99 10.25
N LYS A 208 -16.91 -1.93 9.89
CA LYS A 208 -17.40 -2.99 10.78
C LYS A 208 -17.73 -4.26 10.01
N GLU A 209 -18.05 -5.30 10.71
CA GLU A 209 -18.53 -6.55 10.12
C GLU A 209 -19.72 -6.29 9.18
N GLY A 210 -19.66 -6.88 7.99
CA GLY A 210 -20.61 -6.71 6.91
C GLY A 210 -20.24 -5.64 5.88
N ASP A 211 -19.29 -4.75 6.19
CA ASP A 211 -18.89 -3.68 5.27
C ASP A 211 -17.94 -4.21 4.18
N ARG A 212 -18.06 -3.62 3.00
CA ARG A 212 -17.13 -3.79 1.88
C ARG A 212 -16.07 -2.69 1.90
N VAL A 213 -14.83 -3.08 2.07
CA VAL A 213 -13.69 -2.17 2.14
C VAL A 213 -12.74 -2.41 0.98
N LEU A 214 -12.53 -1.38 0.14
CA LEU A 214 -11.58 -1.46 -0.98
C LEU A 214 -10.25 -0.82 -0.58
N LEU A 215 -9.20 -1.65 -0.48
CA LEU A 215 -7.83 -1.17 -0.34
C LEU A 215 -7.32 -0.74 -1.71
N CYS A 216 -6.85 0.50 -1.83
CA CYS A 216 -6.36 1.06 -3.09
C CYS A 216 -4.89 1.47 -2.94
N GLY A 217 -3.99 0.65 -3.44
CA GLY A 217 -2.55 0.86 -3.37
C GLY A 217 -1.97 1.49 -4.63
N THR A 218 -1.02 2.41 -4.43
CA THR A 218 -0.11 2.89 -5.47
C THR A 218 1.32 2.88 -4.93
N ALA A 219 2.26 2.41 -5.72
CA ALA A 219 3.64 2.22 -5.31
C ALA A 219 4.61 2.61 -6.42
N ALA A 220 5.87 2.83 -6.06
CA ALA A 220 6.95 2.98 -7.03
C ALA A 220 6.91 1.82 -8.04
N GLY A 221 7.17 2.16 -9.32
CA GLY A 221 7.17 1.11 -10.34
C GLY A 221 6.56 1.49 -11.70
N LEU A 222 5.42 2.17 -11.91
CA LEU A 222 4.28 2.35 -11.01
C LEU A 222 3.56 1.01 -10.82
N THR A 223 3.40 0.57 -9.62
CA THR A 223 2.51 -0.56 -9.30
C THR A 223 1.25 -0.03 -8.64
N CYS A 224 0.09 -0.51 -9.11
CA CYS A 224 -1.22 -0.22 -8.53
C CYS A 224 -1.92 -1.52 -8.20
N ASN A 225 -2.60 -1.58 -7.08
CA ASN A 225 -3.46 -2.70 -6.72
C ASN A 225 -4.77 -2.23 -6.09
N LEU A 226 -5.80 -3.02 -6.33
CA LEU A 226 -7.10 -2.93 -5.65
C LEU A 226 -7.37 -4.28 -5.01
N LEU A 227 -7.82 -4.28 -3.78
CA LEU A 227 -8.21 -5.48 -3.06
C LEU A 227 -9.48 -5.19 -2.28
N LEU A 228 -10.52 -5.96 -2.56
CA LEU A 228 -11.82 -5.86 -1.90
C LEU A 228 -11.88 -6.82 -0.71
N LEU A 229 -12.08 -6.25 0.46
CA LEU A 229 -12.39 -6.99 1.68
C LEU A 229 -13.89 -6.97 1.92
N GLN A 230 -14.43 -8.12 2.29
CA GLN A 230 -15.72 -8.23 2.94
C GLN A 230 -15.46 -8.51 4.43
N LEU A 231 -15.74 -7.56 5.28
CA LEU A 231 -15.50 -7.66 6.73
C LEU A 231 -16.55 -8.51 7.44
#